data_b0bc5629528dfefb5eb769ad38e805f7
#
_entry.id   b0bc5629528dfefb5eb769ad38e805f7
#
_cell.length_a   1.000
_cell.length_b   1.000
_cell.length_c   1.000
_cell.angle_alpha   90.00
_cell.angle_beta   90.00
_cell.angle_gamma   90.00
#
_symmetry.space_group_name_H-M   'P 1'
#
loop_
_entity.id
_entity.type
_entity.pdbx_description
1 polymer ?
#
loop_
_entity_poly.entity_id
_entity_poly.type
_entity_poly.pdbx_seq_one_letter_code
_entity_poly.pdbx_strand_id
1 'polypeptide(L)'
;MKEESKTRPWAALAVAVMFVLASLVSAAPARAAEERTVIPMGRAVGIKLFSDGVMVVGFSEVAGAEGSSAPARDCGLREGDIITHINREEVDSIEEVQSVLQEVGGKPMSIRAVRDDKTVQLTAQAVQCGSDGQYKLGAWIRDSMAGIGTLTFCEPATGRFGALGHGINDVDTAQLMPLQYGSIMYSEVTDVKKGEKGAPGELHGAFQVNLDLGELYANTASGVFGRLEDGTLTDGLEPVPVAERKEVKTGAATILSNIAGDQV
;
A
#
# COMPACT_ATOMS: atom_id res chain seq x y z
N MET A 1 -44.91 73.54 -8.70
CA MET A 1 -43.60 73.49 -8.01
C MET A 1 -42.97 72.15 -8.24
N LYS A 2 -41.97 72.10 -9.06
CA LYS A 2 -41.16 70.86 -9.26
C LYS A 2 -39.95 70.93 -8.34
N GLU A 3 -39.83 69.98 -7.42
CA GLU A 3 -38.71 69.86 -6.55
C GLU A 3 -37.62 69.12 -7.34
N GLU A 4 -36.50 69.78 -7.71
CA GLU A 4 -35.38 69.22 -8.30
C GLU A 4 -34.53 68.51 -7.24
N SER A 5 -34.52 67.15 -7.27
CA SER A 5 -33.66 66.33 -6.46
C SER A 5 -32.19 66.53 -6.89
N LYS A 6 -31.46 67.34 -6.08
CA LYS A 6 -29.98 67.44 -6.25
C LYS A 6 -29.33 66.14 -5.80
N THR A 7 -29.09 65.22 -6.75
CA THR A 7 -28.25 64.06 -6.49
C THR A 7 -26.83 64.49 -6.11
N ARG A 8 -26.42 64.17 -4.93
CA ARG A 8 -25.09 64.53 -4.36
C ARG A 8 -23.99 63.81 -5.15
N PRO A 9 -23.05 64.55 -5.81
CA PRO A 9 -22.06 63.97 -6.68
C PRO A 9 -21.09 62.96 -5.96
N TRP A 10 -20.96 63.06 -4.66
CA TRP A 10 -20.14 62.15 -3.86
C TRP A 10 -20.75 60.73 -3.71
N ALA A 11 -22.08 60.61 -3.79
CA ALA A 11 -22.68 59.28 -3.75
C ALA A 11 -22.35 58.49 -5.04
N ALA A 12 -22.32 59.18 -6.19
CA ALA A 12 -21.87 58.57 -7.46
C ALA A 12 -20.39 58.21 -7.44
N LEU A 13 -19.54 59.08 -6.83
CA LEU A 13 -18.12 58.84 -6.66
C LEU A 13 -17.84 57.63 -5.72
N ALA A 14 -18.58 57.55 -4.60
CA ALA A 14 -18.43 56.43 -3.66
C ALA A 14 -18.83 55.06 -4.28
N VAL A 15 -19.89 55.05 -5.11
CA VAL A 15 -20.31 53.83 -5.82
C VAL A 15 -19.28 53.47 -6.90
N ALA A 16 -18.73 54.44 -7.62
CA ALA A 16 -17.67 54.17 -8.61
C ALA A 16 -16.38 53.63 -7.96
N VAL A 17 -15.96 54.17 -6.81
CA VAL A 17 -14.80 53.68 -6.04
C VAL A 17 -15.05 52.27 -5.50
N MET A 18 -16.26 51.95 -5.01
CA MET A 18 -16.62 50.61 -4.58
C MET A 18 -16.59 49.61 -5.74
N PHE A 19 -17.08 49.99 -6.93
CA PHE A 19 -16.99 49.13 -8.11
C PHE A 19 -15.54 48.87 -8.57
N VAL A 20 -14.69 49.87 -8.51
CA VAL A 20 -13.24 49.71 -8.81
C VAL A 20 -12.56 48.85 -7.77
N LEU A 21 -12.84 49.01 -6.49
CA LEU A 21 -12.31 48.17 -5.43
C LEU A 21 -12.85 46.71 -5.53
N ALA A 22 -14.12 46.51 -5.88
CA ALA A 22 -14.70 45.19 -6.08
C ALA A 22 -14.07 44.47 -7.30
N SER A 23 -13.76 45.23 -8.38
CA SER A 23 -13.07 44.63 -9.55
C SER A 23 -11.60 44.27 -9.29
N LEU A 24 -10.92 45.00 -8.40
CA LEU A 24 -9.56 44.67 -7.96
C LEU A 24 -9.51 43.44 -7.06
N VAL A 25 -10.53 43.21 -6.23
CA VAL A 25 -10.61 42.00 -5.38
C VAL A 25 -10.98 40.77 -6.18
N SER A 26 -11.66 40.91 -7.31
CA SER A 26 -12.08 39.80 -8.19
C SER A 26 -10.96 39.28 -9.12
N ALA A 27 -9.82 39.93 -9.17
CA ALA A 27 -8.63 39.47 -9.89
C ALA A 27 -7.80 38.51 -9.01
N ALA A 28 -8.44 37.48 -8.42
CA ALA A 28 -7.67 36.32 -7.98
C ALA A 28 -6.97 35.77 -9.23
N PRO A 29 -5.63 35.62 -9.24
CA PRO A 29 -4.97 35.01 -10.37
C PRO A 29 -5.61 33.63 -10.58
N ALA A 30 -6.20 33.42 -11.73
CA ALA A 30 -6.57 32.08 -12.15
C ALA A 30 -5.24 31.31 -12.20
N ARG A 31 -4.95 30.57 -11.12
CA ARG A 31 -3.84 29.67 -11.09
C ARG A 31 -4.18 28.64 -12.15
N ALA A 32 -3.55 28.74 -13.33
CA ALA A 32 -3.61 27.69 -14.31
C ALA A 32 -3.30 26.42 -13.55
N ALA A 33 -4.18 25.43 -13.60
CA ALA A 33 -3.90 24.15 -12.99
C ALA A 33 -2.57 23.69 -13.59
N GLU A 34 -1.56 23.59 -12.75
CA GLU A 34 -0.23 23.17 -13.16
C GLU A 34 -0.40 21.82 -13.85
N GLU A 35 -0.02 21.73 -15.10
CA GLU A 35 -0.21 20.52 -15.89
C GLU A 35 0.54 19.38 -15.19
N ARG A 36 -0.20 18.40 -14.72
CA ARG A 36 0.38 17.27 -14.01
C ARG A 36 1.20 16.43 -14.97
N THR A 37 2.45 16.21 -14.66
CA THR A 37 3.37 15.40 -15.47
C THR A 37 3.84 14.18 -14.68
N VAL A 38 4.12 13.09 -15.38
CA VAL A 38 4.74 11.89 -14.84
C VAL A 38 5.84 11.42 -15.78
N ILE A 39 6.83 10.75 -15.22
CA ILE A 39 7.83 10.01 -15.97
C ILE A 39 7.29 8.58 -16.10
N PRO A 40 6.91 8.12 -17.31
CA PRO A 40 6.55 6.72 -17.52
C PRO A 40 7.80 5.87 -17.34
N MET A 41 7.64 4.75 -16.63
CA MET A 41 8.72 3.83 -16.33
C MET A 41 8.39 2.45 -16.93
N GLY A 42 8.92 1.43 -16.49
CA GLY A 42 8.74 0.04 -16.95
C GLY A 42 9.85 -0.78 -16.34
N ARG A 43 10.37 -0.27 -15.22
CA ARG A 43 11.54 -0.85 -14.56
C ARG A 43 11.12 -1.88 -13.54
N ALA A 44 11.72 -3.07 -13.61
CA ALA A 44 11.60 -4.09 -12.60
C ALA A 44 12.30 -3.62 -11.31
N VAL A 45 11.63 -3.80 -10.19
CA VAL A 45 12.11 -3.47 -8.83
C VAL A 45 11.74 -4.61 -7.90
N GLY A 46 12.56 -4.84 -6.87
CA GLY A 46 12.15 -5.64 -5.72
C GLY A 46 11.16 -4.81 -4.88
N ILE A 47 10.11 -5.44 -4.41
CA ILE A 47 9.13 -4.83 -3.50
C ILE A 47 9.09 -5.68 -2.24
N LYS A 48 9.27 -5.06 -1.08
CA LYS A 48 9.13 -5.69 0.23
C LYS A 48 8.08 -4.93 1.03
N LEU A 49 7.15 -5.68 1.60
CA LEU A 49 6.03 -5.16 2.39
C LEU A 49 6.00 -5.89 3.73
N PHE A 50 5.83 -5.13 4.81
CA PHE A 50 5.53 -5.62 6.15
C PHE A 50 4.10 -5.26 6.52
N SER A 51 3.39 -6.22 7.10
CA SER A 51 1.98 -6.11 7.42
C SER A 51 1.77 -5.31 8.71
N ASP A 52 0.66 -4.58 8.76
CA ASP A 52 0.09 -4.03 9.99
C ASP A 52 -0.74 -5.14 10.67
N GLY A 53 -0.11 -5.83 11.60
CA GLY A 53 -0.60 -7.09 12.17
C GLY A 53 -0.17 -8.34 11.39
N VAL A 54 -0.45 -9.52 11.92
CA VAL A 54 -0.11 -10.81 11.31
C VAL A 54 -1.33 -11.49 10.71
N MET A 55 -1.27 -11.84 9.42
CA MET A 55 -2.36 -12.49 8.71
C MET A 55 -2.38 -13.99 8.97
N VAL A 56 -3.55 -14.54 9.31
CA VAL A 56 -3.77 -15.98 9.42
C VAL A 56 -3.98 -16.55 8.01
N VAL A 57 -3.08 -17.43 7.60
CA VAL A 57 -3.10 -18.03 6.24
C VAL A 57 -3.45 -19.52 6.27
N GLY A 58 -3.58 -20.13 7.45
CA GLY A 58 -3.97 -21.53 7.59
C GLY A 58 -3.90 -22.02 9.02
N PHE A 59 -4.20 -23.28 9.20
CA PHE A 59 -4.22 -23.94 10.51
C PHE A 59 -3.53 -25.32 10.48
N SER A 60 -2.96 -25.68 11.61
CA SER A 60 -2.45 -27.03 11.88
C SER A 60 -2.81 -27.47 13.28
N GLU A 61 -2.78 -28.76 13.52
CA GLU A 61 -2.89 -29.30 14.87
C GLU A 61 -1.57 -29.17 15.63
N VAL A 62 -1.66 -28.95 16.92
CA VAL A 62 -0.56 -28.95 17.88
C VAL A 62 -0.65 -30.24 18.69
N ALA A 63 0.37 -31.09 18.59
CA ALA A 63 0.47 -32.28 19.41
C ALA A 63 0.96 -31.91 20.81
N GLY A 64 0.07 -31.85 21.77
CA GLY A 64 0.34 -31.61 23.19
C GLY A 64 0.37 -32.90 24.02
N ALA A 65 0.58 -32.75 25.33
CA ALA A 65 0.63 -33.90 26.26
C ALA A 65 -0.72 -34.66 26.38
N GLU A 66 -1.83 -33.97 26.14
CA GLU A 66 -3.19 -34.53 26.27
C GLU A 66 -3.79 -34.95 24.89
N GLY A 67 -3.01 -34.87 23.81
CA GLY A 67 -3.42 -35.16 22.45
C GLY A 67 -3.25 -33.99 21.49
N SER A 68 -3.75 -34.13 20.28
CA SER A 68 -3.72 -33.07 19.25
C SER A 68 -4.93 -32.15 19.37
N SER A 69 -4.72 -30.85 19.21
CA SER A 69 -5.77 -29.82 19.18
C SER A 69 -5.38 -28.68 18.21
N ALA A 70 -6.36 -27.87 17.81
CA ALA A 70 -6.15 -26.71 16.94
C ALA A 70 -6.65 -25.41 17.62
N PRO A 71 -5.96 -24.91 18.65
CA PRO A 71 -6.44 -23.83 19.49
C PRO A 71 -6.89 -22.57 18.75
N ALA A 72 -6.18 -22.20 17.66
CA ALA A 72 -6.53 -21.06 16.82
C ALA A 72 -7.87 -21.27 16.09
N ARG A 73 -8.09 -22.45 15.54
CA ARG A 73 -9.38 -22.79 14.90
C ARG A 73 -10.49 -22.88 15.94
N ASP A 74 -10.23 -23.53 17.07
CA ASP A 74 -11.22 -23.79 18.10
C ASP A 74 -11.69 -22.49 18.78
N CYS A 75 -10.85 -21.46 18.88
CA CYS A 75 -11.23 -20.14 19.38
C CYS A 75 -12.02 -19.30 18.37
N GLY A 76 -12.12 -19.74 17.11
CA GLY A 76 -12.89 -19.08 16.05
C GLY A 76 -12.08 -18.13 15.16
N LEU A 77 -10.74 -18.18 15.17
CA LEU A 77 -9.91 -17.56 14.13
C LEU A 77 -10.24 -18.18 12.76
N ARG A 78 -10.07 -17.43 11.71
CA ARG A 78 -10.31 -17.81 10.32
C ARG A 78 -9.13 -17.40 9.45
N GLU A 79 -8.95 -18.08 8.34
CA GLU A 79 -8.06 -17.65 7.27
C GLU A 79 -8.48 -16.27 6.78
N GLY A 80 -7.50 -15.36 6.63
CA GLY A 80 -7.71 -13.96 6.31
C GLY A 80 -7.91 -13.04 7.50
N ASP A 81 -8.03 -13.55 8.74
CA ASP A 81 -8.00 -12.69 9.93
C ASP A 81 -6.61 -12.07 10.09
N ILE A 82 -6.58 -10.78 10.42
CA ILE A 82 -5.33 -10.06 10.72
C ILE A 82 -5.28 -9.86 12.23
N ILE A 83 -4.42 -10.61 12.92
CA ILE A 83 -4.22 -10.47 14.36
C ILE A 83 -3.39 -9.22 14.60
N THR A 84 -3.94 -8.26 15.34
CA THR A 84 -3.29 -7.00 15.66
C THR A 84 -2.85 -6.91 17.11
N HIS A 85 -3.48 -7.66 18.02
CA HIS A 85 -3.10 -7.66 19.43
C HIS A 85 -3.34 -9.04 20.06
N ILE A 86 -2.46 -9.40 20.96
CA ILE A 86 -2.64 -10.50 21.91
C ILE A 86 -2.62 -9.91 23.32
N ASN A 87 -3.68 -10.14 24.10
CA ASN A 87 -3.97 -9.42 25.31
C ASN A 87 -4.08 -7.90 25.06
N ARG A 88 -3.11 -7.12 25.50
CA ARG A 88 -3.04 -5.66 25.27
C ARG A 88 -1.81 -5.27 24.47
N GLU A 89 -1.02 -6.24 24.06
CA GLU A 89 0.20 -6.04 23.29
C GLU A 89 -0.12 -6.08 21.81
N GLU A 90 0.33 -5.08 21.11
CA GLU A 90 0.31 -5.01 19.65
C GLU A 90 1.29 -6.03 19.08
N VAL A 91 0.92 -6.69 17.98
CA VAL A 91 1.76 -7.69 17.33
C VAL A 91 1.72 -7.48 15.82
N ASP A 92 2.89 -7.21 15.25
CA ASP A 92 3.07 -6.94 13.83
C ASP A 92 4.02 -7.96 13.15
N SER A 93 4.64 -8.82 13.96
CA SER A 93 5.59 -9.82 13.47
C SER A 93 5.32 -11.21 14.05
N ILE A 94 5.81 -12.23 13.34
CA ILE A 94 5.76 -13.63 13.78
C ILE A 94 6.51 -13.79 15.10
N GLU A 95 7.65 -13.11 15.24
CA GLU A 95 8.51 -13.15 16.42
C GLU A 95 7.79 -12.59 17.66
N GLU A 96 7.06 -11.48 17.50
CA GLU A 96 6.26 -10.90 18.59
C GLU A 96 5.14 -11.84 19.03
N VAL A 97 4.39 -12.41 18.07
CA VAL A 97 3.37 -13.42 18.39
C VAL A 97 3.99 -14.58 19.15
N GLN A 98 5.12 -15.12 18.69
CA GLN A 98 5.81 -16.22 19.38
C GLN A 98 6.24 -15.82 20.78
N SER A 99 6.82 -14.63 20.96
CA SER A 99 7.26 -14.10 22.26
C SER A 99 6.11 -14.04 23.25
N VAL A 100 4.99 -13.43 22.85
CA VAL A 100 3.79 -13.31 23.71
C VAL A 100 3.22 -14.69 24.06
N LEU A 101 3.18 -15.62 23.11
CA LEU A 101 2.70 -16.98 23.37
C LEU A 101 3.55 -17.71 24.43
N GLN A 102 4.88 -17.53 24.42
CA GLN A 102 5.78 -18.12 25.42
C GLN A 102 5.60 -17.45 26.79
N GLU A 103 5.40 -16.13 26.84
CA GLU A 103 5.18 -15.39 28.09
C GLU A 103 3.85 -15.77 28.76
N VAL A 104 2.77 -15.80 27.97
CA VAL A 104 1.42 -16.17 28.47
C VAL A 104 1.36 -17.65 28.85
N GLY A 105 2.07 -18.49 28.11
CA GLY A 105 2.06 -19.93 28.30
C GLY A 105 0.67 -20.53 28.03
N GLY A 106 0.31 -21.54 28.79
CA GLY A 106 -0.99 -22.23 28.68
C GLY A 106 -2.17 -21.50 29.36
N LYS A 107 -2.09 -20.20 29.61
CA LYS A 107 -3.19 -19.43 30.19
C LYS A 107 -4.11 -18.89 29.08
N PRO A 108 -5.41 -18.66 29.36
CA PRO A 108 -6.29 -17.98 28.43
C PRO A 108 -5.78 -16.59 28.08
N MET A 109 -5.84 -16.23 26.79
CA MET A 109 -5.45 -14.93 26.27
C MET A 109 -6.54 -14.35 25.37
N SER A 110 -6.64 -13.04 25.32
CA SER A 110 -7.51 -12.31 24.39
C SER A 110 -6.76 -12.05 23.08
N ILE A 111 -7.38 -12.36 21.96
CA ILE A 111 -6.87 -12.05 20.62
C ILE A 111 -7.80 -11.02 20.00
N ARG A 112 -7.24 -9.88 19.55
CA ARG A 112 -7.94 -8.92 18.71
C ARG A 112 -7.48 -9.11 17.29
N ALA A 113 -8.45 -9.30 16.38
CA ALA A 113 -8.18 -9.43 14.96
C ALA A 113 -9.12 -8.55 14.14
N VAL A 114 -8.72 -8.23 12.91
CA VAL A 114 -9.56 -7.60 11.90
C VAL A 114 -10.05 -8.67 10.94
N ARG A 115 -11.35 -8.72 10.69
CA ARG A 115 -12.05 -9.61 9.76
C ARG A 115 -13.05 -8.79 8.95
N ASP A 116 -12.95 -8.75 7.63
CA ASP A 116 -13.85 -7.99 6.75
C ASP A 116 -14.02 -6.53 7.25
N ASP A 117 -12.91 -5.84 7.52
CA ASP A 117 -12.81 -4.47 8.05
C ASP A 117 -13.49 -4.28 9.43
N LYS A 118 -13.76 -5.35 10.15
CA LYS A 118 -14.37 -5.30 11.49
C LYS A 118 -13.46 -5.90 12.53
N THR A 119 -13.35 -5.25 13.66
CA THR A 119 -12.64 -5.79 14.80
C THR A 119 -13.43 -6.95 15.41
N VAL A 120 -12.79 -8.11 15.57
CA VAL A 120 -13.29 -9.26 16.30
C VAL A 120 -12.40 -9.49 17.53
N GLN A 121 -13.01 -9.96 18.62
CA GLN A 121 -12.30 -10.31 19.85
C GLN A 121 -12.60 -11.75 20.20
N LEU A 122 -11.54 -12.53 20.37
CA LEU A 122 -11.58 -13.96 20.62
C LEU A 122 -10.82 -14.29 21.89
N THR A 123 -11.09 -15.45 22.45
CA THR A 123 -10.31 -15.97 23.59
C THR A 123 -9.70 -17.29 23.17
N ALA A 124 -8.38 -17.39 23.26
CA ALA A 124 -7.63 -18.59 22.93
C ALA A 124 -6.79 -19.05 24.12
N GLN A 125 -6.36 -20.30 24.09
CA GLN A 125 -5.42 -20.87 25.03
C GLN A 125 -4.40 -21.68 24.26
N ALA A 126 -3.11 -21.28 24.31
CA ALA A 126 -2.05 -21.98 23.61
C ALA A 126 -1.77 -23.34 24.25
N VAL A 127 -1.37 -24.29 23.43
CA VAL A 127 -0.99 -25.65 23.85
C VAL A 127 0.51 -25.79 23.79
N GLN A 128 1.12 -26.38 24.81
CA GLN A 128 2.54 -26.71 24.81
C GLN A 128 2.79 -27.90 23.88
N CYS A 129 3.55 -27.68 22.83
CA CYS A 129 3.92 -28.70 21.87
C CYS A 129 4.88 -29.73 22.48
N GLY A 130 4.54 -31.00 22.37
CA GLY A 130 5.34 -32.07 22.95
C GLY A 130 6.72 -32.29 22.30
N SER A 131 6.92 -31.82 21.08
CA SER A 131 8.16 -32.00 20.33
C SER A 131 9.27 -31.00 20.67
N ASP A 132 8.89 -29.73 20.93
CA ASP A 132 9.83 -28.62 21.15
C ASP A 132 9.55 -27.83 22.45
N GLY A 133 8.48 -28.17 23.17
CA GLY A 133 8.10 -27.53 24.42
C GLY A 133 7.55 -26.10 24.27
N GLN A 134 7.41 -25.59 23.04
CA GLN A 134 6.93 -24.25 22.76
C GLN A 134 5.40 -24.18 22.84
N TYR A 135 4.88 -23.04 23.31
CA TYR A 135 3.45 -22.77 23.29
C TYR A 135 3.00 -22.32 21.90
N LYS A 136 1.98 -22.98 21.35
CA LYS A 136 1.50 -22.77 19.98
C LYS A 136 -0.02 -22.66 19.94
N LEU A 137 -0.53 -21.89 18.98
CA LEU A 137 -1.96 -21.83 18.66
C LEU A 137 -2.34 -22.75 17.49
N GLY A 138 -1.36 -23.24 16.72
CA GLY A 138 -1.64 -24.03 15.53
C GLY A 138 -2.19 -23.17 14.38
N ALA A 139 -1.77 -21.91 14.29
CA ALA A 139 -2.03 -21.03 13.16
C ALA A 139 -0.76 -20.89 12.30
N TRP A 140 -0.95 -20.91 10.99
CA TRP A 140 0.03 -20.41 10.03
C TRP A 140 -0.22 -18.92 9.86
N ILE A 141 0.80 -18.11 10.08
CA ILE A 141 0.70 -16.66 10.06
C ILE A 141 1.76 -16.06 9.13
N ARG A 142 1.44 -14.90 8.57
CA ARG A 142 2.30 -14.14 7.65
C ARG A 142 2.33 -12.68 8.05
N ASP A 143 3.53 -12.11 8.13
CA ASP A 143 3.77 -10.72 8.51
C ASP A 143 4.42 -9.89 7.42
N SER A 144 4.93 -10.52 6.37
CA SER A 144 5.66 -9.84 5.31
C SER A 144 5.55 -10.56 3.98
N MET A 145 5.75 -9.80 2.90
CA MET A 145 5.84 -10.31 1.55
C MET A 145 6.95 -9.60 0.78
N ALA A 146 7.62 -10.34 -0.10
CA ALA A 146 8.60 -9.78 -1.02
C ALA A 146 8.47 -10.42 -2.40
N GLY A 147 8.74 -9.64 -3.45
CA GLY A 147 8.66 -10.12 -4.82
C GLY A 147 9.19 -9.10 -5.82
N ILE A 148 9.21 -9.48 -7.10
CA ILE A 148 9.54 -8.58 -8.20
C ILE A 148 8.26 -7.88 -8.65
N GLY A 149 8.34 -6.55 -8.79
CA GLY A 149 7.29 -5.71 -9.32
C GLY A 149 7.79 -4.82 -10.46
N THR A 150 6.87 -4.08 -11.07
CA THR A 150 7.21 -3.09 -12.09
C THR A 150 6.84 -1.71 -11.61
N LEU A 151 7.82 -0.81 -11.55
CA LEU A 151 7.63 0.60 -11.33
C LEU A 151 7.00 1.20 -12.58
N THR A 152 5.77 1.71 -12.47
CA THR A 152 4.95 2.12 -13.60
C THR A 152 5.17 3.57 -13.99
N PHE A 153 5.22 4.45 -13.00
CA PHE A 153 5.47 5.89 -13.21
C PHE A 153 6.07 6.53 -11.95
N CYS A 154 6.73 7.66 -12.15
CA CYS A 154 7.14 8.57 -11.09
C CYS A 154 6.66 10.00 -11.40
N GLU A 155 6.18 10.72 -10.41
CA GLU A 155 5.82 12.14 -10.48
C GLU A 155 7.06 12.98 -10.08
N PRO A 156 7.72 13.66 -11.02
CA PRO A 156 9.01 14.29 -10.78
C PRO A 156 8.96 15.41 -9.73
N ALA A 157 7.82 16.12 -9.63
CA ALA A 157 7.65 17.22 -8.69
C ALA A 157 7.64 16.77 -7.22
N THR A 158 7.25 15.50 -6.93
CA THR A 158 7.02 15.01 -5.57
C THR A 158 7.85 13.78 -5.22
N GLY A 159 8.44 13.12 -6.22
CA GLY A 159 9.08 11.81 -6.10
C GLY A 159 8.08 10.66 -5.86
N ARG A 160 6.77 10.92 -5.91
CA ARG A 160 5.76 9.87 -5.75
C ARG A 160 5.77 8.93 -6.93
N PHE A 161 5.65 7.66 -6.67
CA PHE A 161 5.56 6.65 -7.71
C PHE A 161 4.34 5.75 -7.54
N GLY A 162 3.96 5.12 -8.65
CA GLY A 162 3.03 3.99 -8.68
C GLY A 162 3.69 2.77 -9.29
N ALA A 163 3.41 1.61 -8.71
CA ALA A 163 3.91 0.32 -9.18
C ALA A 163 2.78 -0.70 -9.30
N LEU A 164 3.00 -1.73 -10.08
CA LEU A 164 2.17 -2.89 -10.36
C LEU A 164 0.90 -2.56 -11.17
N GLY A 165 -0.04 -1.80 -10.71
CA GLY A 165 -1.40 -1.62 -11.27
C GLY A 165 -2.43 -2.55 -10.62
N HIS A 166 -2.04 -3.29 -9.59
CA HIS A 166 -2.85 -4.11 -8.70
C HIS A 166 -2.22 -4.13 -7.31
N GLY A 167 -2.96 -4.54 -6.30
CA GLY A 167 -2.44 -4.68 -4.95
C GLY A 167 -1.56 -5.93 -4.79
N ILE A 168 -0.77 -5.92 -3.72
CA ILE A 168 -0.08 -7.10 -3.22
C ILE A 168 -1.06 -7.85 -2.33
N ASN A 169 -1.50 -9.00 -2.81
CA ASN A 169 -2.41 -9.88 -2.12
C ASN A 169 -1.67 -11.11 -1.60
N ASP A 170 -2.11 -11.60 -0.45
CA ASP A 170 -1.66 -12.89 0.05
C ASP A 170 -2.08 -14.01 -0.91
N VAL A 171 -1.16 -14.94 -1.18
CA VAL A 171 -1.38 -16.00 -2.20
C VAL A 171 -2.33 -17.10 -1.72
N ASP A 172 -2.45 -17.31 -0.41
CA ASP A 172 -3.28 -18.36 0.18
C ASP A 172 -4.72 -17.88 0.41
N THR A 173 -4.88 -16.65 0.86
CA THR A 173 -6.19 -16.06 1.19
C THR A 173 -6.76 -15.17 0.09
N ALA A 174 -5.93 -14.76 -0.88
CA ALA A 174 -6.23 -13.76 -1.92
C ALA A 174 -6.64 -12.37 -1.37
N GLN A 175 -6.45 -12.12 -0.07
CA GLN A 175 -6.74 -10.83 0.55
C GLN A 175 -5.59 -9.84 0.37
N LEU A 176 -5.96 -8.56 0.27
CA LEU A 176 -4.99 -7.48 0.20
C LEU A 176 -4.17 -7.43 1.50
N MET A 177 -2.83 -7.48 1.38
CA MET A 177 -1.95 -7.37 2.55
C MET A 177 -2.04 -5.96 3.14
N PRO A 178 -2.31 -5.82 4.43
CA PRO A 178 -2.16 -4.54 5.12
C PRO A 178 -0.72 -4.06 5.01
N LEU A 179 -0.52 -2.76 4.94
CA LEU A 179 0.80 -2.15 4.86
C LEU A 179 1.08 -1.36 6.14
N GLN A 180 2.04 -1.79 6.93
CA GLN A 180 2.64 -1.01 7.99
C GLN A 180 3.78 -0.16 7.43
N TYR A 181 4.74 -0.80 6.78
CA TYR A 181 5.84 -0.18 6.06
C TYR A 181 6.34 -1.09 4.94
N GLY A 182 7.15 -0.55 4.06
CA GLY A 182 7.75 -1.32 2.99
C GLY A 182 8.67 -0.47 2.15
N SER A 183 9.41 -1.11 1.28
CA SER A 183 10.34 -0.45 0.38
C SER A 183 10.36 -1.06 -1.00
N ILE A 184 10.84 -0.29 -1.98
CA ILE A 184 11.30 -0.79 -3.25
C ILE A 184 12.81 -0.85 -3.26
N MET A 185 13.34 -1.89 -3.92
CA MET A 185 14.77 -2.20 -3.95
C MET A 185 15.24 -2.40 -5.38
N TYR A 186 16.53 -2.23 -5.61
CA TYR A 186 17.13 -2.61 -6.88
C TYR A 186 16.92 -4.10 -7.12
N SER A 187 16.50 -4.44 -8.35
CA SER A 187 16.35 -5.85 -8.75
C SER A 187 16.90 -6.09 -10.15
N GLU A 188 17.35 -7.30 -10.35
CA GLU A 188 17.78 -7.83 -11.64
C GLU A 188 16.87 -9.02 -12.00
N VAL A 189 16.26 -8.98 -13.19
CA VAL A 189 15.45 -10.09 -13.69
C VAL A 189 16.40 -11.18 -14.19
N THR A 190 16.33 -12.35 -13.56
CA THR A 190 17.21 -13.49 -13.86
C THR A 190 16.54 -14.54 -14.76
N ASP A 191 15.22 -14.64 -14.72
CA ASP A 191 14.42 -15.55 -15.53
C ASP A 191 13.00 -15.03 -15.77
N VAL A 192 12.37 -15.48 -16.83
CA VAL A 192 11.01 -15.11 -17.21
C VAL A 192 10.21 -16.38 -17.53
N LYS A 193 9.29 -16.73 -16.67
CA LYS A 193 8.28 -17.74 -16.97
C LYS A 193 7.19 -17.12 -17.84
N LYS A 194 7.08 -17.55 -19.09
CA LYS A 194 6.07 -17.03 -20.02
C LYS A 194 4.67 -17.42 -19.59
N GLY A 195 3.75 -16.46 -19.66
CA GLY A 195 2.32 -16.72 -19.43
C GLY A 195 1.70 -17.57 -20.52
N GLU A 196 0.73 -18.39 -20.13
CA GLU A 196 -0.14 -19.17 -21.00
C GLU A 196 -1.60 -18.78 -20.77
N LYS A 197 -2.50 -19.21 -21.66
CA LYS A 197 -3.93 -18.92 -21.48
C LYS A 197 -4.47 -19.52 -20.17
N GLY A 198 -4.86 -18.64 -19.23
CA GLY A 198 -5.36 -19.03 -17.92
C GLY A 198 -4.28 -19.20 -16.84
N ALA A 199 -2.99 -19.04 -17.19
CA ALA A 199 -1.88 -19.03 -16.26
C ALA A 199 -0.99 -17.80 -16.54
N PRO A 200 -0.97 -16.78 -15.68
CA PRO A 200 -0.11 -15.62 -15.86
C PRO A 200 1.37 -16.01 -15.83
N GLY A 201 2.19 -15.24 -16.53
CA GLY A 201 3.64 -15.38 -16.44
C GLY A 201 4.17 -14.81 -15.12
N GLU A 202 5.41 -15.15 -14.83
CA GLU A 202 6.12 -14.68 -13.63
C GLU A 202 7.50 -14.16 -14.00
N LEU A 203 7.93 -13.10 -13.32
CA LEU A 203 9.31 -12.63 -13.36
C LEU A 203 10.05 -13.21 -12.15
N HIS A 204 11.17 -13.85 -12.40
CA HIS A 204 12.09 -14.27 -11.37
C HIS A 204 13.30 -13.34 -11.36
N GLY A 205 13.77 -12.97 -10.20
CA GLY A 205 14.90 -12.06 -10.07
C GLY A 205 15.53 -12.09 -8.70
N ALA A 206 16.70 -11.52 -8.62
CA ALA A 206 17.39 -11.22 -7.37
C ALA A 206 17.22 -9.75 -7.05
N PHE A 207 17.00 -9.40 -5.79
CA PHE A 207 16.99 -8.03 -5.33
C PHE A 207 17.94 -7.81 -4.17
N GLN A 208 18.50 -6.61 -4.13
CA GLN A 208 19.50 -6.24 -3.13
C GLN A 208 18.78 -5.66 -1.92
N VAL A 209 18.59 -6.47 -0.88
CA VAL A 209 17.85 -6.13 0.34
C VAL A 209 18.44 -4.98 1.16
N ASN A 210 19.67 -4.57 0.87
CA ASN A 210 20.36 -3.50 1.59
C ASN A 210 20.39 -2.17 0.82
N LEU A 211 19.71 -2.08 -0.33
CA LEU A 211 19.69 -0.89 -1.17
C LEU A 211 18.22 -0.52 -1.46
N ASP A 212 17.64 0.22 -0.53
CA ASP A 212 16.33 0.80 -0.71
C ASP A 212 16.39 1.96 -1.70
N LEU A 213 15.43 2.01 -2.61
CA LEU A 213 15.29 3.03 -3.65
C LEU A 213 14.11 3.96 -3.35
N GLY A 214 13.26 3.57 -2.41
CA GLY A 214 12.10 4.34 -2.00
C GLY A 214 11.22 3.58 -1.02
N GLU A 215 10.38 4.34 -0.32
CA GLU A 215 9.47 3.85 0.70
C GLU A 215 8.06 3.68 0.15
N LEU A 216 7.34 2.66 0.63
CA LEU A 216 5.91 2.46 0.37
C LEU A 216 5.07 3.19 1.41
N TYR A 217 3.96 3.80 0.98
CA TYR A 217 2.97 4.38 1.88
C TYR A 217 1.55 3.84 1.65
N ALA A 218 1.30 3.09 0.57
CA ALA A 218 0.00 2.48 0.34
C ALA A 218 0.09 1.21 -0.52
N ASN A 219 -0.60 0.16 -0.08
CA ASN A 219 -0.96 -1.01 -0.87
C ASN A 219 -2.48 -0.98 -1.09
N THR A 220 -2.93 -0.86 -2.33
CA THR A 220 -4.34 -0.69 -2.68
C THR A 220 -4.74 -1.64 -3.80
N ALA A 221 -6.04 -1.84 -4.01
CA ALA A 221 -6.53 -2.65 -5.13
C ALA A 221 -6.08 -2.12 -6.52
N SER A 222 -5.70 -0.84 -6.62
CA SER A 222 -5.30 -0.20 -7.87
C SER A 222 -3.79 -0.17 -8.11
N GLY A 223 -2.99 -0.56 -7.11
CA GLY A 223 -1.53 -0.53 -7.18
C GLY A 223 -0.87 -0.28 -5.84
N VAL A 224 0.44 -0.32 -5.88
CA VAL A 224 1.33 0.02 -4.77
C VAL A 224 1.89 1.41 -5.02
N PHE A 225 1.87 2.26 -3.99
CA PHE A 225 2.31 3.64 -4.08
C PHE A 225 3.36 3.94 -3.04
N GLY A 226 4.30 4.80 -3.41
CA GLY A 226 5.42 5.16 -2.56
C GLY A 226 6.07 6.47 -2.96
N ARG A 227 7.24 6.73 -2.38
CA ARG A 227 8.10 7.86 -2.71
C ARG A 227 9.52 7.35 -2.92
N LEU A 228 10.17 7.79 -4.01
CA LEU A 228 11.59 7.56 -4.24
C LEU A 228 12.43 8.34 -3.23
N GLU A 229 13.52 7.76 -2.77
CA GLU A 229 14.47 8.43 -1.86
C GLU A 229 15.29 9.49 -2.61
N ASP A 230 15.64 9.19 -3.85
CA ASP A 230 16.40 10.10 -4.71
C ASP A 230 15.92 10.03 -6.18
N GLY A 231 16.55 10.83 -7.05
CA GLY A 231 16.23 10.90 -8.48
C GLY A 231 16.93 9.87 -9.35
N THR A 232 17.74 8.96 -8.81
CA THR A 232 18.63 8.05 -9.58
C THR A 232 17.85 7.20 -10.59
N LEU A 233 16.65 6.75 -10.22
CA LEU A 233 15.80 5.94 -11.11
C LEU A 233 15.16 6.72 -12.26
N THR A 234 15.13 8.05 -12.16
CA THR A 234 14.49 8.95 -13.12
C THR A 234 15.48 9.78 -13.93
N ASP A 235 16.77 9.65 -13.66
CA ASP A 235 17.81 10.41 -14.34
C ASP A 235 17.81 10.15 -15.85
N GLY A 236 17.75 11.22 -16.63
CA GLY A 236 17.74 11.17 -18.09
C GLY A 236 16.40 10.76 -18.72
N LEU A 237 15.34 10.55 -17.92
CA LEU A 237 14.00 10.26 -18.40
C LEU A 237 13.16 11.53 -18.52
N GLU A 238 12.38 11.63 -19.60
CA GLU A 238 11.57 12.83 -19.89
C GLU A 238 10.15 12.69 -19.31
N PRO A 239 9.66 13.73 -18.59
CA PRO A 239 8.29 13.74 -18.10
C PRO A 239 7.30 13.96 -19.26
N VAL A 240 6.14 13.32 -19.18
CA VAL A 240 5.02 13.48 -20.11
C VAL A 240 3.79 14.00 -19.37
N PRO A 241 2.93 14.81 -20.01
CA PRO A 241 1.69 15.29 -19.40
C PRO A 241 0.71 14.14 -19.16
N VAL A 242 -0.04 14.22 -18.06
CA VAL A 242 -1.09 13.26 -17.72
C VAL A 242 -2.39 13.70 -18.39
N ALA A 243 -2.89 12.87 -19.34
CA ALA A 243 -4.16 13.11 -20.00
C ALA A 243 -5.34 12.91 -19.03
N GLU A 244 -6.40 13.71 -19.17
CA GLU A 244 -7.65 13.46 -18.48
C GLU A 244 -8.32 12.18 -19.01
N ARG A 245 -9.05 11.46 -18.15
CA ARG A 245 -9.71 10.20 -18.52
C ARG A 245 -10.58 10.30 -19.79
N LYS A 246 -11.24 11.44 -20.01
CA LYS A 246 -12.06 11.70 -21.20
C LYS A 246 -11.26 11.86 -22.48
N GLU A 247 -9.96 12.11 -22.41
CA GLU A 247 -9.05 12.32 -23.53
C GLU A 247 -8.38 11.03 -23.99
N VAL A 248 -8.44 9.98 -23.15
CA VAL A 248 -7.86 8.67 -23.48
C VAL A 248 -8.62 8.03 -24.63
N LYS A 249 -7.91 7.68 -25.70
CA LYS A 249 -8.44 7.05 -26.92
C LYS A 249 -7.81 5.69 -27.12
N THR A 250 -8.55 4.81 -27.79
CA THR A 250 -7.98 3.53 -28.27
C THR A 250 -7.05 3.78 -29.45
N GLY A 251 -5.93 3.06 -29.52
CA GLY A 251 -4.94 3.22 -30.59
C GLY A 251 -3.67 2.44 -30.33
N ALA A 252 -2.65 2.71 -31.12
CA ALA A 252 -1.32 2.19 -30.90
C ALA A 252 -0.75 2.73 -29.57
N ALA A 253 -0.08 1.86 -28.81
CA ALA A 253 0.57 2.19 -27.56
C ALA A 253 1.98 1.59 -27.52
N THR A 254 2.86 2.23 -26.76
CA THR A 254 4.21 1.72 -26.46
C THR A 254 4.24 1.24 -25.02
N ILE A 255 4.85 0.10 -24.78
CA ILE A 255 5.09 -0.44 -23.45
C ILE A 255 6.59 -0.34 -23.18
N LEU A 256 6.95 0.33 -22.10
CA LEU A 256 8.32 0.38 -21.61
C LEU A 256 8.57 -0.84 -20.72
N SER A 257 9.73 -1.49 -20.86
CA SER A 257 10.10 -2.65 -20.06
C SER A 257 11.60 -2.87 -20.10
N ASN A 258 12.21 -3.15 -18.96
CA ASN A 258 13.64 -3.51 -18.86
C ASN A 258 13.90 -5.03 -18.66
N ILE A 259 12.92 -5.87 -18.98
CA ILE A 259 13.04 -7.36 -18.83
C ILE A 259 14.20 -7.93 -19.66
N ALA A 260 14.55 -7.28 -20.75
CA ALA A 260 15.64 -7.71 -21.66
C ALA A 260 17.00 -7.03 -21.36
N GLY A 261 17.13 -6.30 -20.26
CA GLY A 261 18.33 -5.56 -19.86
C GLY A 261 18.02 -4.14 -19.39
N ASP A 262 19.04 -3.40 -18.96
CA ASP A 262 18.93 -2.09 -18.33
C ASP A 262 18.44 -0.95 -19.27
N GLN A 263 18.27 -1.21 -20.55
CA GLN A 263 17.67 -0.24 -21.49
C GLN A 263 16.16 -0.46 -21.54
N VAL A 264 15.44 0.56 -21.11
CA VAL A 264 13.97 0.64 -21.19
C VAL A 264 13.56 1.16 -22.56
#